data_7c49b9f1c5822d035520460e76baa2a0
#
_entry.id   7c49b9f1c5822d035520460e76baa2a0
#
_cell.length_a   1.000
_cell.length_b   1.000
_cell.length_c   1.000
_cell.angle_alpha   90.00
_cell.angle_beta   90.00
_cell.angle_gamma   90.00
#
_symmetry.space_group_name_H-M   'P 1'
#
loop_
_entity.id
_entity.type
_entity.pdbx_description
1 polymer ?
#
loop_
_entity_poly.entity_id
_entity_poly.type
_entity_poly.pdbx_seq_one_letter_code
_entity_poly.pdbx_strand_id
1 'polypeptide(L)'
;MESMLDRPEQELVLVVDDTPDNLLLMRELLEEQYRVRTAGSGPAGLRAAVEEPRPDLILLDVNMPGMDGYEVCRRLKADPLTRDIPLMFLTARADRDDEQQGLALGAVDYLGKPVSPPIVLARVRTHLQLKANADFLRDKSEYLELEVRRRTRQLQQLQDAVIEALATLGDLRDNPRSRHLPRIERYVRLLAEHLAAQRAFADELTPEAVDLLSKSALLHDIGKVAVPDRVLLNPGQLDAADTALLQGHTRAGRDALASAERRLGQPSGFLRFAR
;
A
#
# COMPACT_ATOMS: atom_id res chain seq x y z
N MET A 1 -22.18 -36.37 -6.37
CA MET A 1 -22.77 -35.18 -5.70
C MET A 1 -21.69 -34.10 -5.81
N GLU A 2 -21.47 -33.68 -7.06
CA GLU A 2 -20.48 -32.65 -7.41
C GLU A 2 -21.02 -31.29 -7.01
N SER A 3 -20.19 -30.59 -6.33
CA SER A 3 -20.34 -29.26 -5.70
C SER A 3 -21.00 -28.27 -6.66
N MET A 4 -22.17 -27.76 -6.26
CA MET A 4 -22.85 -26.57 -6.83
C MET A 4 -22.14 -25.23 -6.46
N LEU A 5 -20.85 -25.26 -6.22
CA LEU A 5 -20.09 -24.15 -5.64
C LEU A 5 -18.93 -23.68 -6.52
N ASP A 6 -19.09 -23.58 -7.84
CA ASP A 6 -18.11 -22.82 -8.65
C ASP A 6 -18.60 -22.63 -10.10
N ARG A 7 -19.73 -21.96 -10.29
CA ARG A 7 -19.91 -21.18 -11.51
C ARG A 7 -19.44 -19.79 -11.17
N PRO A 8 -18.39 -19.26 -11.84
CA PRO A 8 -18.08 -17.85 -11.71
C PRO A 8 -19.37 -17.07 -11.96
N GLU A 9 -19.69 -16.13 -11.05
CA GLU A 9 -20.86 -15.26 -11.27
C GLU A 9 -20.67 -14.63 -12.65
N GLN A 10 -21.63 -14.88 -13.56
CA GLN A 10 -21.59 -14.31 -14.90
C GLN A 10 -21.54 -12.78 -14.77
N GLU A 11 -20.64 -12.16 -15.52
CA GLU A 11 -20.50 -10.70 -15.55
C GLU A 11 -21.84 -10.06 -15.91
N LEU A 12 -22.15 -8.93 -15.29
CA LEU A 12 -23.38 -8.17 -15.49
C LEU A 12 -23.14 -6.99 -16.44
N VAL A 13 -23.83 -6.98 -17.56
CA VAL A 13 -23.82 -5.88 -18.52
C VAL A 13 -25.12 -5.07 -18.37
N LEU A 14 -24.97 -3.76 -18.10
CA LEU A 14 -26.11 -2.84 -18.10
C LEU A 14 -26.23 -2.18 -19.48
N VAL A 15 -27.43 -2.29 -20.09
CA VAL A 15 -27.75 -1.66 -21.36
C VAL A 15 -28.75 -0.53 -21.12
N VAL A 16 -28.41 0.67 -21.54
CA VAL A 16 -29.25 1.87 -21.39
C VAL A 16 -29.57 2.44 -22.79
N ASP A 17 -30.82 2.38 -23.18
CA ASP A 17 -31.32 2.87 -24.48
C ASP A 17 -32.80 3.22 -24.30
N ASP A 18 -33.29 4.30 -24.91
CA ASP A 18 -34.69 4.71 -24.80
C ASP A 18 -35.62 3.90 -25.73
N THR A 19 -35.07 3.18 -26.69
CA THR A 19 -35.79 2.41 -27.68
C THR A 19 -35.96 0.96 -27.20
N PRO A 20 -37.18 0.47 -26.92
CA PRO A 20 -37.44 -0.87 -26.45
C PRO A 20 -36.88 -1.99 -27.35
N ASP A 21 -36.95 -1.79 -28.67
CA ASP A 21 -36.45 -2.74 -29.66
C ASP A 21 -34.92 -2.91 -29.58
N ASN A 22 -34.19 -1.83 -29.32
CA ASN A 22 -32.75 -1.87 -29.10
C ASN A 22 -32.39 -2.63 -27.81
N LEU A 23 -33.14 -2.39 -26.73
CA LEU A 23 -32.96 -3.10 -25.47
C LEU A 23 -33.21 -4.59 -25.62
N LEU A 24 -34.24 -4.97 -26.37
CA LEU A 24 -34.55 -6.39 -26.65
C LEU A 24 -33.43 -7.04 -27.46
N LEU A 25 -33.03 -6.40 -28.57
CA LEU A 25 -31.94 -6.89 -29.43
C LEU A 25 -30.64 -7.09 -28.63
N MET A 26 -30.25 -6.10 -27.84
CA MET A 26 -29.00 -6.19 -27.05
C MET A 26 -29.11 -7.23 -25.96
N ARG A 27 -30.28 -7.41 -25.34
CA ARG A 27 -30.52 -8.48 -24.38
C ARG A 27 -30.35 -9.85 -25.04
N GLU A 28 -31.05 -10.15 -26.13
CA GLU A 28 -30.97 -11.41 -26.85
C GLU A 28 -29.53 -11.72 -27.28
N LEU A 29 -28.80 -10.72 -27.72
CA LEU A 29 -27.41 -10.85 -28.13
C LEU A 29 -26.45 -11.22 -26.99
N LEU A 30 -26.67 -10.66 -25.81
CA LEU A 30 -25.72 -10.75 -24.70
C LEU A 30 -26.08 -11.84 -23.69
N GLU A 31 -27.37 -12.21 -23.53
CA GLU A 31 -27.84 -13.10 -22.46
C GLU A 31 -27.32 -14.54 -22.56
N GLU A 32 -26.81 -14.96 -23.73
CA GLU A 32 -26.16 -16.27 -23.87
C GLU A 32 -24.85 -16.38 -23.07
N GLN A 33 -24.16 -15.23 -22.87
CA GLN A 33 -22.82 -15.20 -22.25
C GLN A 33 -22.78 -14.42 -20.95
N TYR A 34 -23.66 -13.43 -20.78
CA TYR A 34 -23.66 -12.45 -19.70
C TYR A 34 -25.01 -12.33 -19.01
N ARG A 35 -25.02 -11.88 -17.79
CA ARG A 35 -26.25 -11.36 -17.18
C ARG A 35 -26.53 -9.97 -17.76
N VAL A 36 -27.77 -9.69 -18.12
CA VAL A 36 -28.14 -8.42 -18.75
C VAL A 36 -29.18 -7.69 -17.90
N ARG A 37 -28.88 -6.44 -17.56
CA ARG A 37 -29.82 -5.49 -16.98
C ARG A 37 -30.10 -4.42 -18.00
N THR A 38 -31.36 -4.00 -18.13
CA THR A 38 -31.77 -2.98 -19.11
C THR A 38 -32.39 -1.78 -18.41
N ALA A 39 -32.19 -0.59 -18.96
CA ALA A 39 -32.81 0.65 -18.49
C ALA A 39 -33.27 1.50 -19.69
N GLY A 40 -34.52 1.93 -19.69
CA GLY A 40 -35.14 2.68 -20.79
C GLY A 40 -34.97 4.20 -20.72
N SER A 41 -34.06 4.73 -19.92
CA SER A 41 -33.79 6.17 -19.84
C SER A 41 -32.50 6.45 -19.03
N GLY A 42 -31.91 7.64 -19.22
CA GLY A 42 -30.73 8.07 -18.45
C GLY A 42 -30.93 7.99 -16.94
N PRO A 43 -32.00 8.54 -16.34
CA PRO A 43 -32.25 8.44 -14.91
C PRO A 43 -32.44 6.99 -14.40
N ALA A 44 -33.02 6.10 -15.21
CA ALA A 44 -33.13 4.67 -14.90
C ALA A 44 -31.76 4.00 -14.96
N GLY A 45 -30.93 4.33 -15.95
CA GLY A 45 -29.55 3.84 -16.08
C GLY A 45 -28.69 4.21 -14.88
N LEU A 46 -28.75 5.46 -14.42
CA LEU A 46 -28.03 5.90 -13.21
C LEU A 46 -28.43 5.10 -11.95
N ARG A 47 -29.73 4.83 -11.75
CA ARG A 47 -30.19 3.99 -10.63
C ARG A 47 -29.72 2.56 -10.77
N ALA A 48 -29.85 1.98 -11.97
CA ALA A 48 -29.46 0.61 -12.25
C ALA A 48 -27.94 0.37 -12.09
N ALA A 49 -27.12 1.40 -12.31
CA ALA A 49 -25.68 1.34 -12.19
C ALA A 49 -25.17 1.22 -10.74
N VAL A 50 -25.93 1.71 -9.76
CA VAL A 50 -25.57 1.63 -8.32
C VAL A 50 -26.25 0.47 -7.59
N GLU A 51 -27.23 -0.18 -8.22
CA GLU A 51 -27.98 -1.31 -7.67
C GLU A 51 -27.10 -2.56 -7.63
N GLU A 52 -27.06 -3.23 -6.47
CA GLU A 52 -26.28 -4.48 -6.32
C GLU A 52 -26.99 -5.70 -6.93
N PRO A 53 -26.27 -6.60 -7.59
CA PRO A 53 -24.86 -6.50 -7.93
C PRO A 53 -24.64 -5.40 -8.98
N ARG A 54 -23.55 -4.62 -8.83
CA ARG A 54 -23.20 -3.56 -9.78
C ARG A 54 -22.83 -4.13 -11.14
N PRO A 55 -23.08 -3.41 -12.25
CA PRO A 55 -22.67 -3.88 -13.55
C PRO A 55 -21.15 -3.87 -13.72
N ASP A 56 -20.66 -4.84 -14.48
CA ASP A 56 -19.26 -4.95 -14.86
C ASP A 56 -18.94 -4.12 -16.11
N LEU A 57 -19.96 -3.78 -16.90
CA LEU A 57 -19.85 -2.96 -18.08
C LEU A 57 -21.19 -2.28 -18.37
N ILE A 58 -21.14 -1.05 -18.91
CA ILE A 58 -22.31 -0.27 -19.30
C ILE A 58 -22.26 -0.02 -20.82
N LEU A 59 -23.32 -0.39 -21.51
CA LEU A 59 -23.61 0.03 -22.88
C LEU A 59 -24.65 1.14 -22.82
N LEU A 60 -24.33 2.31 -23.34
CA LEU A 60 -25.12 3.52 -23.14
C LEU A 60 -25.41 4.20 -24.47
N ASP A 61 -26.69 4.34 -24.81
CA ASP A 61 -27.10 5.15 -25.94
C ASP A 61 -26.80 6.63 -25.71
N VAL A 62 -26.30 7.29 -26.76
CA VAL A 62 -26.03 8.74 -26.72
C VAL A 62 -27.31 9.53 -26.76
N ASN A 63 -28.22 9.16 -27.67
CA ASN A 63 -29.40 9.99 -28.03
C ASN A 63 -30.63 9.53 -27.25
N MET A 64 -30.79 10.02 -26.04
CA MET A 64 -31.96 9.72 -25.20
C MET A 64 -32.71 11.04 -24.85
N PRO A 65 -34.06 11.01 -24.79
CA PRO A 65 -34.84 12.17 -24.42
C PRO A 65 -34.62 12.57 -22.96
N GLY A 66 -34.57 13.86 -22.71
CA GLY A 66 -34.46 14.46 -21.37
C GLY A 66 -33.04 14.45 -20.79
N MET A 67 -32.39 13.32 -20.70
CA MET A 67 -31.00 13.19 -20.25
C MET A 67 -30.22 12.36 -21.27
N ASP A 68 -29.30 12.99 -21.99
CA ASP A 68 -28.49 12.32 -22.99
C ASP A 68 -27.43 11.42 -22.38
N GLY A 69 -26.83 10.55 -23.20
CA GLY A 69 -25.80 9.61 -22.75
C GLY A 69 -24.54 10.28 -22.22
N TYR A 70 -24.20 11.47 -22.73
CA TYR A 70 -23.02 12.21 -22.25
C TYR A 70 -23.19 12.71 -20.81
N GLU A 71 -24.39 13.20 -20.47
CA GLU A 71 -24.71 13.60 -19.10
C GLU A 71 -24.75 12.41 -18.15
N VAL A 72 -25.31 11.26 -18.59
CA VAL A 72 -25.28 10.01 -17.82
C VAL A 72 -23.82 9.59 -17.56
N CYS A 73 -22.98 9.57 -18.60
CA CYS A 73 -21.56 9.22 -18.47
C CYS A 73 -20.85 10.14 -17.48
N ARG A 74 -21.05 11.45 -17.58
CA ARG A 74 -20.43 12.43 -16.69
C ARG A 74 -20.78 12.16 -15.22
N ARG A 75 -22.05 11.86 -14.94
CA ARG A 75 -22.52 11.53 -13.58
C ARG A 75 -21.95 10.22 -13.07
N LEU A 76 -21.93 9.17 -13.89
CA LEU A 76 -21.34 7.87 -13.54
C LEU A 76 -19.85 8.00 -13.25
N LYS A 77 -19.12 8.80 -14.03
CA LYS A 77 -17.67 9.00 -13.82
C LYS A 77 -17.34 9.94 -12.66
N ALA A 78 -18.29 10.76 -12.22
CA ALA A 78 -18.13 11.59 -11.02
C ALA A 78 -18.43 10.82 -9.71
N ASP A 79 -19.18 9.73 -9.75
CA ASP A 79 -19.55 8.94 -8.57
C ASP A 79 -18.48 7.89 -8.25
N PRO A 80 -17.91 7.87 -7.02
CA PRO A 80 -16.94 6.88 -6.59
C PRO A 80 -17.40 5.42 -6.73
N LEU A 81 -18.71 5.16 -6.70
CA LEU A 81 -19.27 3.81 -6.79
C LEU A 81 -19.33 3.27 -8.22
N THR A 82 -19.34 4.14 -9.21
CA THR A 82 -19.56 3.77 -10.63
C THR A 82 -18.47 4.26 -11.58
N ARG A 83 -17.58 5.15 -11.15
CA ARG A 83 -16.55 5.76 -12.02
C ARG A 83 -15.62 4.74 -12.68
N ASP A 84 -15.36 3.61 -11.98
CA ASP A 84 -14.43 2.57 -12.44
C ASP A 84 -15.11 1.52 -13.33
N ILE A 85 -16.46 1.58 -13.49
CA ILE A 85 -17.19 0.72 -14.41
C ILE A 85 -16.90 1.17 -15.85
N PRO A 86 -16.37 0.29 -16.72
CA PRO A 86 -16.17 0.60 -18.12
C PRO A 86 -17.52 0.93 -18.78
N LEU A 87 -17.55 2.01 -19.57
CA LEU A 87 -18.72 2.48 -20.28
C LEU A 87 -18.41 2.62 -21.76
N MET A 88 -19.24 2.03 -22.60
CA MET A 88 -19.16 2.12 -24.04
C MET A 88 -20.42 2.81 -24.59
N PHE A 89 -20.23 3.75 -25.50
CA PHE A 89 -21.37 4.42 -26.13
C PHE A 89 -21.94 3.60 -27.32
N LEU A 90 -23.26 3.65 -27.46
CA LEU A 90 -23.98 3.24 -28.66
C LEU A 90 -24.35 4.51 -29.41
N THR A 91 -23.90 4.72 -30.65
CA THR A 91 -24.15 5.97 -31.39
C THR A 91 -24.65 5.69 -32.80
N ALA A 92 -25.61 6.47 -33.25
CA ALA A 92 -26.12 6.42 -34.63
C ALA A 92 -25.20 7.17 -35.63
N ARG A 93 -24.29 8.02 -35.15
CA ARG A 93 -23.33 8.77 -35.96
C ARG A 93 -21.92 8.50 -35.44
N ALA A 94 -21.07 7.99 -36.34
CA ALA A 94 -19.61 7.91 -36.13
C ALA A 94 -18.98 9.23 -36.62
N ASP A 95 -19.46 10.41 -36.15
CA ASP A 95 -18.73 11.65 -36.37
C ASP A 95 -17.54 11.71 -35.43
N ARG A 96 -16.36 12.03 -35.96
CA ARG A 96 -15.08 12.06 -35.19
C ARG A 96 -15.16 12.99 -33.98
N ASP A 97 -15.97 14.05 -34.06
CA ASP A 97 -16.12 15.01 -32.95
C ASP A 97 -16.90 14.40 -31.78
N ASP A 98 -17.92 13.58 -32.04
CA ASP A 98 -18.69 12.86 -31.02
C ASP A 98 -17.87 11.79 -30.33
N GLU A 99 -17.04 11.04 -31.08
CA GLU A 99 -16.09 10.04 -30.51
C GLU A 99 -15.08 10.71 -29.59
N GLN A 100 -14.50 11.84 -30.01
CA GLN A 100 -13.51 12.54 -29.22
C GLN A 100 -14.09 13.11 -27.93
N GLN A 101 -15.34 13.63 -27.99
CA GLN A 101 -16.04 14.16 -26.82
C GLN A 101 -16.30 13.06 -25.76
N GLY A 102 -16.79 11.92 -26.14
CA GLY A 102 -17.13 10.89 -25.17
C GLY A 102 -15.90 10.19 -24.58
N LEU A 103 -14.81 9.98 -25.35
CA LEU A 103 -13.53 9.51 -24.78
C LEU A 103 -13.00 10.52 -23.76
N ALA A 104 -13.14 11.81 -24.03
CA ALA A 104 -12.77 12.86 -23.07
C ALA A 104 -13.59 12.82 -21.77
N LEU A 105 -14.83 12.29 -21.83
CA LEU A 105 -15.69 12.08 -20.66
C LEU A 105 -15.35 10.79 -19.88
N GLY A 106 -14.42 9.96 -20.37
CA GLY A 106 -13.99 8.74 -19.70
C GLY A 106 -14.70 7.47 -20.19
N ALA A 107 -15.39 7.49 -21.31
CA ALA A 107 -15.84 6.27 -21.98
C ALA A 107 -14.63 5.48 -22.50
N VAL A 108 -14.75 4.15 -22.51
CA VAL A 108 -13.66 3.26 -22.94
C VAL A 108 -13.74 2.90 -24.42
N ASP A 109 -14.90 3.04 -25.05
CA ASP A 109 -15.10 2.66 -26.45
C ASP A 109 -16.45 3.18 -27.00
N TYR A 110 -16.68 2.94 -28.31
CA TYR A 110 -17.89 3.23 -29.06
C TYR A 110 -18.34 2.05 -29.91
N LEU A 111 -19.64 1.98 -30.11
CA LEU A 111 -20.31 1.06 -31.02
C LEU A 111 -21.24 1.84 -31.95
N GLY A 112 -20.96 1.85 -33.25
CA GLY A 112 -21.82 2.47 -34.24
C GLY A 112 -23.09 1.65 -34.47
N LYS A 113 -24.25 2.31 -34.51
CA LYS A 113 -25.52 1.74 -34.97
C LYS A 113 -25.63 1.83 -36.51
N PRO A 114 -26.10 0.81 -37.23
CA PRO A 114 -26.60 -0.46 -36.70
C PRO A 114 -25.51 -1.34 -36.15
N VAL A 115 -25.78 -1.92 -34.97
CA VAL A 115 -24.80 -2.76 -34.26
C VAL A 115 -24.55 -4.08 -34.98
N SER A 116 -23.30 -4.44 -35.13
CA SER A 116 -22.90 -5.75 -35.64
C SER A 116 -22.71 -6.73 -34.47
N PRO A 117 -23.51 -7.80 -34.36
CA PRO A 117 -23.43 -8.73 -33.24
C PRO A 117 -22.02 -9.26 -32.91
N PRO A 118 -21.19 -9.72 -33.89
CA PRO A 118 -19.84 -10.18 -33.60
C PRO A 118 -18.95 -9.07 -33.04
N ILE A 119 -19.13 -7.80 -33.48
CA ILE A 119 -18.34 -6.66 -33.01
C ILE A 119 -18.71 -6.32 -31.57
N VAL A 120 -20.02 -6.27 -31.25
CA VAL A 120 -20.49 -6.01 -29.87
C VAL A 120 -19.91 -7.04 -28.91
N LEU A 121 -20.09 -8.33 -29.21
CA LEU A 121 -19.58 -9.42 -28.37
C LEU A 121 -18.05 -9.35 -28.18
N ALA A 122 -17.31 -9.08 -29.25
CA ALA A 122 -15.85 -8.97 -29.17
C ALA A 122 -15.40 -7.81 -28.27
N ARG A 123 -16.03 -6.63 -28.41
CA ARG A 123 -15.68 -5.44 -27.62
C ARG A 123 -16.12 -5.58 -26.16
N VAL A 124 -17.33 -6.07 -25.90
CA VAL A 124 -17.81 -6.36 -24.54
C VAL A 124 -16.82 -7.33 -23.83
N ARG A 125 -16.46 -8.42 -24.47
CA ARG A 125 -15.48 -9.38 -23.93
C ARG A 125 -14.15 -8.72 -23.63
N THR A 126 -13.63 -7.90 -24.56
CA THR A 126 -12.35 -7.21 -24.37
C THR A 126 -12.37 -6.30 -23.15
N HIS A 127 -13.42 -5.48 -23.00
CA HIS A 127 -13.48 -4.52 -21.90
C HIS A 127 -13.79 -5.19 -20.55
N LEU A 128 -14.55 -6.28 -20.52
CA LEU A 128 -14.73 -7.09 -19.31
C LEU A 128 -13.41 -7.76 -18.88
N GLN A 129 -12.63 -8.28 -19.81
CA GLN A 129 -11.30 -8.83 -19.50
C GLN A 129 -10.34 -7.75 -18.99
N LEU A 130 -10.35 -6.55 -19.60
CA LEU A 130 -9.53 -5.43 -19.14
C LEU A 130 -9.93 -5.00 -17.72
N LYS A 131 -11.24 -4.93 -17.43
CA LYS A 131 -11.74 -4.65 -16.08
C LYS A 131 -11.29 -5.70 -15.09
N ALA A 132 -11.52 -6.98 -15.39
CA ALA A 132 -11.10 -8.08 -14.50
C ALA A 132 -9.60 -8.06 -14.21
N ASN A 133 -8.76 -7.77 -15.22
CA ASN A 133 -7.32 -7.64 -15.03
C ASN A 133 -6.96 -6.42 -14.16
N ALA A 134 -7.64 -5.27 -14.37
CA ALA A 134 -7.41 -4.07 -13.57
C ALA A 134 -7.81 -4.29 -12.10
N ASP A 135 -8.95 -4.93 -11.85
CA ASP A 135 -9.43 -5.28 -10.52
C ASP A 135 -8.45 -6.26 -9.83
N PHE A 136 -8.04 -7.32 -10.51
CA PHE A 136 -7.03 -8.27 -10.00
C PHE A 136 -5.70 -7.59 -9.63
N LEU A 137 -5.21 -6.69 -10.49
CA LEU A 137 -3.97 -5.95 -10.20
C LEU A 137 -4.10 -5.01 -9.01
N ARG A 138 -5.26 -4.35 -8.87
CA ARG A 138 -5.56 -3.49 -7.71
C ARG A 138 -5.57 -4.29 -6.42
N ASP A 139 -6.33 -5.39 -6.37
CA ASP A 139 -6.42 -6.26 -5.19
C ASP A 139 -5.05 -6.86 -4.83
N LYS A 140 -4.27 -7.24 -5.86
CA LYS A 140 -2.91 -7.75 -5.68
C LYS A 140 -1.96 -6.68 -5.10
N SER A 141 -2.09 -5.43 -5.57
CA SER A 141 -1.30 -4.30 -5.06
C SER A 141 -1.62 -4.03 -3.58
N GLU A 142 -2.91 -3.96 -3.24
CA GLU A 142 -3.36 -3.76 -1.86
C GLU A 142 -2.86 -4.89 -0.94
N TYR A 143 -2.99 -6.14 -1.38
CA TYR A 143 -2.46 -7.29 -0.63
C TYR A 143 -0.95 -7.20 -0.41
N LEU A 144 -0.19 -6.85 -1.46
CA LEU A 144 1.27 -6.73 -1.36
C LEU A 144 1.68 -5.59 -0.43
N GLU A 145 0.98 -4.45 -0.47
CA GLU A 145 1.25 -3.34 0.45
C GLU A 145 1.02 -3.74 1.91
N LEU A 146 -0.05 -4.47 2.20
CA LEU A 146 -0.32 -4.98 3.54
C LEU A 146 0.76 -5.98 3.99
N GLU A 147 1.17 -6.89 3.11
CA GLU A 147 2.22 -7.87 3.43
C GLU A 147 3.59 -7.19 3.64
N VAL A 148 3.95 -6.19 2.82
CA VAL A 148 5.17 -5.39 3.00
C VAL A 148 5.14 -4.69 4.36
N ARG A 149 4.03 -4.02 4.71
CA ARG A 149 3.88 -3.38 6.03
C ARG A 149 4.01 -4.38 7.18
N ARG A 150 3.40 -5.56 7.04
CA ARG A 150 3.49 -6.64 8.03
C ARG A 150 4.91 -7.12 8.21
N ARG A 151 5.61 -7.41 7.11
CA ARG A 151 7.00 -7.89 7.11
C ARG A 151 7.96 -6.85 7.67
N THR A 152 7.79 -5.59 7.30
CA THR A 152 8.61 -4.49 7.84
C THR A 152 8.47 -4.40 9.36
N ARG A 153 7.24 -4.47 9.89
CA ARG A 153 7.03 -4.48 11.36
C ARG A 153 7.68 -5.69 12.03
N GLN A 154 7.56 -6.88 11.45
CA GLN A 154 8.19 -8.09 12.01
C GLN A 154 9.72 -7.96 12.06
N LEU A 155 10.34 -7.42 10.99
CA LEU A 155 11.77 -7.19 10.95
C LEU A 155 12.21 -6.16 11.98
N GLN A 156 11.45 -5.06 12.15
CA GLN A 156 11.73 -4.06 13.19
C GLN A 156 11.64 -4.66 14.60
N GLN A 157 10.59 -5.42 14.89
CA GLN A 157 10.45 -6.10 16.19
C GLN A 157 11.59 -7.09 16.48
N LEU A 158 12.00 -7.86 15.47
CA LEU A 158 13.14 -8.77 15.59
C LEU A 158 14.44 -7.99 15.83
N GLN A 159 14.66 -6.91 15.09
CA GLN A 159 15.81 -6.03 15.28
C GLN A 159 15.85 -5.46 16.72
N ASP A 160 14.74 -4.91 17.20
CA ASP A 160 14.63 -4.37 18.55
C ASP A 160 14.93 -5.45 19.61
N ALA A 161 14.35 -6.64 19.46
CA ALA A 161 14.61 -7.77 20.38
C ALA A 161 16.08 -8.22 20.39
N VAL A 162 16.75 -8.24 19.22
CA VAL A 162 18.17 -8.58 19.12
C VAL A 162 19.04 -7.51 19.76
N ILE A 163 18.73 -6.22 19.55
CA ILE A 163 19.44 -5.11 20.18
C ILE A 163 19.33 -5.21 21.71
N GLU A 164 18.10 -5.39 22.22
CA GLU A 164 17.84 -5.53 23.66
C GLU A 164 18.58 -6.74 24.27
N ALA A 165 18.55 -7.89 23.57
CA ALA A 165 19.27 -9.08 24.02
C ALA A 165 20.79 -8.85 24.10
N LEU A 166 21.39 -8.24 23.06
CA LEU A 166 22.82 -7.93 23.05
C LEU A 166 23.22 -6.92 24.14
N ALA A 167 22.42 -5.86 24.30
CA ALA A 167 22.60 -4.85 25.34
C ALA A 167 22.52 -5.49 26.74
N THR A 168 21.50 -6.34 26.96
CA THR A 168 21.31 -7.05 28.24
C THR A 168 22.48 -7.98 28.54
N LEU A 169 23.00 -8.74 27.56
CA LEU A 169 24.15 -9.60 27.73
C LEU A 169 25.41 -8.81 28.11
N GLY A 170 25.61 -7.63 27.52
CA GLY A 170 26.70 -6.71 27.88
C GLY A 170 26.56 -6.20 29.32
N ASP A 171 25.36 -5.84 29.74
CA ASP A 171 25.05 -5.31 31.07
C ASP A 171 25.14 -6.34 32.18
N LEU A 172 24.75 -7.59 31.92
CA LEU A 172 24.82 -8.69 32.90
C LEU A 172 26.23 -8.98 33.38
N ARG A 173 27.26 -8.72 32.60
CA ARG A 173 28.67 -8.92 33.01
C ARG A 173 29.11 -7.91 34.05
N ASP A 174 28.64 -6.68 33.99
CA ASP A 174 29.05 -5.57 34.84
C ASP A 174 28.10 -5.40 36.04
N ASN A 175 26.81 -5.49 35.81
CA ASN A 175 25.80 -5.19 36.82
C ASN A 175 24.55 -6.09 36.71
N PRO A 176 24.58 -7.33 37.16
CA PRO A 176 23.52 -8.33 36.98
C PRO A 176 22.16 -7.96 37.62
N ARG A 177 22.13 -6.91 38.45
CA ARG A 177 20.89 -6.39 39.09
C ARG A 177 20.40 -5.07 38.53
N SER A 178 21.07 -4.55 37.54
CA SER A 178 20.79 -3.25 36.96
C SER A 178 19.60 -3.32 35.99
N ARG A 179 18.63 -2.42 36.17
CA ARG A 179 17.59 -2.13 35.20
C ARG A 179 17.85 -0.76 34.54
N HIS A 180 19.12 -0.45 34.22
CA HIS A 180 19.46 0.89 33.78
C HIS A 180 19.20 1.10 32.29
N LEU A 181 19.30 0.06 31.45
CA LEU A 181 19.12 0.15 30.00
C LEU A 181 17.80 0.82 29.59
N PRO A 182 16.61 0.40 30.08
CA PRO A 182 15.37 1.11 29.72
C PRO A 182 15.32 2.57 30.17
N ARG A 183 16.04 2.90 31.28
CA ARG A 183 16.14 4.29 31.74
C ARG A 183 17.03 5.12 30.82
N ILE A 184 18.16 4.56 30.37
CA ILE A 184 19.06 5.25 29.42
C ILE A 184 18.32 5.56 28.13
N GLU A 185 17.66 4.59 27.52
CA GLU A 185 16.86 4.79 26.33
C GLU A 185 15.87 5.96 26.55
N ARG A 186 15.13 5.93 27.65
CA ARG A 186 14.15 6.96 27.95
C ARG A 186 14.77 8.33 28.18
N TYR A 187 15.91 8.41 28.88
CA TYR A 187 16.61 9.68 29.12
C TYR A 187 17.15 10.26 27.82
N VAL A 188 17.75 9.43 26.95
CA VAL A 188 18.24 9.88 25.65
C VAL A 188 17.10 10.35 24.78
N ARG A 189 15.96 9.64 24.75
CA ARG A 189 14.77 10.04 24.03
C ARG A 189 14.24 11.39 24.49
N LEU A 190 14.01 11.56 25.78
CA LEU A 190 13.51 12.83 26.35
C LEU A 190 14.44 14.00 26.08
N LEU A 191 15.76 13.78 26.19
CA LEU A 191 16.76 14.83 25.89
C LEU A 191 16.75 15.16 24.39
N ALA A 192 16.73 14.17 23.52
CA ALA A 192 16.71 14.38 22.08
C ALA A 192 15.42 15.06 21.60
N GLU A 193 14.27 14.70 22.14
CA GLU A 193 12.99 15.35 21.85
C GLU A 193 13.01 16.83 22.32
N HIS A 194 13.57 17.10 23.51
CA HIS A 194 13.72 18.46 24.00
C HIS A 194 14.65 19.29 23.11
N LEU A 195 15.77 18.73 22.67
CA LEU A 195 16.70 19.39 21.77
C LEU A 195 16.13 19.58 20.36
N ALA A 196 15.38 18.62 19.86
CA ALA A 196 14.69 18.72 18.57
C ALA A 196 13.73 19.92 18.48
N ALA A 197 13.17 20.35 19.61
CA ALA A 197 12.35 21.56 19.68
C ALA A 197 13.16 22.87 19.55
N GLN A 198 14.49 22.80 19.64
CA GLN A 198 15.38 23.95 19.48
C GLN A 198 15.81 24.07 18.02
N ARG A 199 15.74 25.28 17.46
CA ARG A 199 16.07 25.57 16.05
C ARG A 199 17.45 25.05 15.61
N ALA A 200 18.41 25.00 16.53
CA ALA A 200 19.77 24.55 16.23
C ALA A 200 19.87 23.04 15.91
N PHE A 201 18.91 22.21 16.35
CA PHE A 201 18.96 20.76 16.23
C PHE A 201 17.77 20.18 15.45
N ALA A 202 16.80 21.02 15.06
CA ALA A 202 15.55 20.59 14.44
C ALA A 202 15.76 19.80 13.13
N ASP A 203 16.77 20.16 12.35
CA ASP A 203 17.09 19.51 11.07
C ASP A 203 17.82 18.15 11.26
N GLU A 204 18.53 17.98 12.39
CA GLU A 204 19.28 16.75 12.66
C GLU A 204 18.50 15.75 13.49
N LEU A 205 17.69 16.22 14.44
CA LEU A 205 16.88 15.38 15.34
C LEU A 205 15.44 15.23 14.83
N THR A 206 15.30 14.67 13.65
CA THR A 206 13.97 14.25 13.15
C THR A 206 13.38 13.16 14.05
N PRO A 207 12.05 12.91 14.04
CA PRO A 207 11.44 11.83 14.83
C PRO A 207 12.12 10.47 14.62
N GLU A 208 12.52 10.17 13.37
CA GLU A 208 13.24 8.95 13.03
C GLU A 208 14.66 8.94 13.62
N ALA A 209 15.37 10.06 13.58
CA ALA A 209 16.71 10.19 14.17
C ALA A 209 16.65 10.04 15.70
N VAL A 210 15.65 10.63 16.36
CA VAL A 210 15.43 10.48 17.81
C VAL A 210 15.16 9.02 18.18
N ASP A 211 14.35 8.29 17.40
CA ASP A 211 14.10 6.86 17.66
C ASP A 211 15.36 6.02 17.50
N LEU A 212 16.09 6.20 16.41
CA LEU A 212 17.37 5.51 16.17
C LEU A 212 18.42 5.82 17.23
N LEU A 213 18.57 7.10 17.61
CA LEU A 213 19.50 7.52 18.66
C LEU A 213 19.15 6.90 20.00
N SER A 214 17.88 6.93 20.39
CA SER A 214 17.42 6.38 21.66
C SER A 214 17.66 4.88 21.77
N LYS A 215 17.37 4.12 20.72
CA LYS A 215 17.63 2.68 20.64
C LYS A 215 19.13 2.37 20.60
N SER A 216 19.92 3.18 19.90
CA SER A 216 21.37 3.00 19.81
C SER A 216 22.07 3.18 21.14
N ALA A 217 21.52 4.02 22.02
CA ALA A 217 22.04 4.27 23.36
C ALA A 217 22.09 2.99 24.22
N LEU A 218 21.27 1.98 23.93
CA LEU A 218 21.34 0.67 24.60
C LEU A 218 22.68 -0.03 24.40
N LEU A 219 23.38 0.26 23.29
CA LEU A 219 24.66 -0.37 22.94
C LEU A 219 25.89 0.40 23.43
N HIS A 220 25.73 1.50 24.21
CA HIS A 220 26.84 2.37 24.63
C HIS A 220 27.98 1.59 25.33
N ASP A 221 27.65 0.53 26.05
CA ASP A 221 28.57 -0.30 26.83
C ASP A 221 28.86 -1.69 26.23
N ILE A 222 28.40 -1.95 24.98
CA ILE A 222 28.59 -3.29 24.35
C ILE A 222 30.05 -3.73 24.32
N GLY A 223 30.99 -2.80 24.22
CA GLY A 223 32.42 -3.09 24.22
C GLY A 223 32.98 -3.59 25.54
N LYS A 224 32.24 -3.51 26.66
CA LYS A 224 32.64 -4.10 27.95
C LYS A 224 32.84 -5.60 27.87
N VAL A 225 32.26 -6.26 26.85
CA VAL A 225 32.50 -7.66 26.54
C VAL A 225 34.01 -7.97 26.33
N ALA A 226 34.78 -7.01 25.84
CA ALA A 226 36.21 -7.15 25.61
C ALA A 226 37.09 -6.88 26.85
N VAL A 227 36.50 -6.38 27.94
CA VAL A 227 37.25 -6.07 29.18
C VAL A 227 37.45 -7.36 29.98
N PRO A 228 38.68 -7.67 30.48
CA PRO A 228 38.92 -8.82 31.33
C PRO A 228 38.14 -8.76 32.64
N ASP A 229 37.64 -9.92 33.12
CA ASP A 229 36.83 -10.01 34.35
C ASP A 229 37.55 -9.47 35.59
N ARG A 230 38.89 -9.67 35.67
CA ARG A 230 39.70 -9.13 36.77
C ARG A 230 39.65 -7.60 36.90
N VAL A 231 39.35 -6.90 35.76
CA VAL A 231 39.21 -5.45 35.73
C VAL A 231 37.75 -5.06 35.92
N LEU A 232 36.85 -5.70 35.16
CA LEU A 232 35.44 -5.36 35.14
C LEU A 232 34.73 -5.61 36.48
N LEU A 233 35.09 -6.70 37.15
CA LEU A 233 34.49 -7.17 38.41
C LEU A 233 35.31 -6.76 39.64
N ASN A 234 36.33 -5.95 39.49
CA ASN A 234 37.18 -5.52 40.60
C ASN A 234 36.40 -4.65 41.61
N PRO A 235 36.23 -5.07 42.87
CA PRO A 235 35.51 -4.28 43.86
C PRO A 235 36.32 -3.13 44.44
N GLY A 236 37.64 -3.04 44.13
CA GLY A 236 38.55 -2.05 44.64
C GLY A 236 38.85 -0.92 43.65
N GLN A 237 39.87 -0.11 44.03
CA GLN A 237 40.37 0.92 43.10
C GLN A 237 41.18 0.27 41.97
N LEU A 238 40.93 0.71 40.75
CA LEU A 238 41.67 0.31 39.55
C LEU A 238 42.97 1.12 39.51
N ASP A 239 44.09 0.48 39.17
CA ASP A 239 45.30 1.19 38.80
C ASP A 239 45.20 1.87 37.42
N ALA A 240 46.24 2.58 37.03
CA ALA A 240 46.22 3.33 35.75
C ALA A 240 46.14 2.39 34.53
N ALA A 241 46.74 1.21 34.61
CA ALA A 241 46.72 0.24 33.52
C ALA A 241 45.33 -0.41 33.37
N ASP A 242 44.73 -0.81 34.49
CA ASP A 242 43.38 -1.38 34.52
C ASP A 242 42.30 -0.34 34.14
N THR A 243 42.50 0.93 34.57
CA THR A 243 41.63 2.06 34.11
C THR A 243 41.70 2.21 32.60
N ALA A 244 42.90 2.18 32.02
CA ALA A 244 43.07 2.28 30.56
C ALA A 244 42.40 1.10 29.81
N LEU A 245 42.46 -0.13 30.36
CA LEU A 245 41.74 -1.28 29.79
C LEU A 245 40.23 -1.10 29.87
N LEU A 246 39.71 -0.62 30.99
CA LEU A 246 38.29 -0.34 31.13
C LEU A 246 37.82 0.74 30.13
N GLN A 247 38.55 1.86 30.01
CA GLN A 247 38.25 2.91 29.04
C GLN A 247 38.30 2.43 27.58
N GLY A 248 39.10 1.39 27.31
CA GLY A 248 39.19 0.77 25.98
C GLY A 248 37.91 0.14 25.46
N HIS A 249 36.91 -0.08 26.33
CA HIS A 249 35.63 -0.67 25.91
C HIS A 249 34.93 0.18 24.85
N THR A 250 34.99 1.51 24.92
CA THR A 250 34.35 2.42 23.94
C THR A 250 34.91 2.19 22.54
N ARG A 251 36.23 2.01 22.43
CA ARG A 251 36.91 1.72 21.17
C ARG A 251 36.53 0.32 20.65
N ALA A 252 36.54 -0.68 21.53
CA ALA A 252 36.15 -2.04 21.17
C ALA A 252 34.70 -2.12 20.66
N GLY A 253 33.77 -1.44 21.33
CA GLY A 253 32.36 -1.33 20.90
C GLY A 253 32.23 -0.66 19.53
N ARG A 254 32.85 0.50 19.34
CA ARG A 254 32.88 1.20 18.06
C ARG A 254 33.40 0.32 16.92
N ASP A 255 34.52 -0.39 17.15
CA ASP A 255 35.17 -1.20 16.11
C ASP A 255 34.31 -2.42 15.73
N ALA A 256 33.63 -3.03 16.69
CA ALA A 256 32.68 -4.12 16.47
C ALA A 256 31.48 -3.63 15.63
N LEU A 257 30.86 -2.51 15.99
CA LEU A 257 29.73 -1.92 15.26
C LEU A 257 30.14 -1.46 13.85
N ALA A 258 31.33 -0.86 13.69
CA ALA A 258 31.88 -0.50 12.39
C ALA A 258 32.14 -1.74 11.50
N SER A 259 32.53 -2.85 12.09
CA SER A 259 32.68 -4.13 11.37
C SER A 259 31.33 -4.67 10.88
N ALA A 260 30.29 -4.58 11.71
CA ALA A 260 28.94 -4.97 11.34
C ALA A 260 28.41 -4.10 10.17
N GLU A 261 28.61 -2.77 10.24
CA GLU A 261 28.20 -1.86 9.17
C GLU A 261 28.88 -2.16 7.83
N ARG A 262 30.18 -2.45 7.85
CA ARG A 262 30.90 -2.88 6.62
C ARG A 262 30.31 -4.15 5.99
N ARG A 263 29.83 -5.10 6.80
CA ARG A 263 29.19 -6.34 6.31
C ARG A 263 27.81 -6.08 5.70
N LEU A 264 27.09 -5.06 6.17
CA LEU A 264 25.82 -4.65 5.59
C LEU A 264 25.98 -4.08 4.16
N GLY A 265 27.16 -3.58 3.80
CA GLY A 265 27.44 -3.02 2.50
C GLY A 265 26.76 -1.68 2.21
N GLN A 266 26.04 -1.13 3.17
CA GLN A 266 25.36 0.16 3.09
C GLN A 266 25.36 0.88 4.46
N PRO A 267 25.35 2.22 4.49
CA PRO A 267 25.26 2.99 5.72
C PRO A 267 23.99 2.68 6.48
N SER A 268 24.10 2.51 7.78
CA SER A 268 22.96 2.31 8.69
C SER A 268 22.84 3.50 9.63
N GLY A 269 21.69 4.19 9.61
CA GLY A 269 21.40 5.28 10.54
C GLY A 269 21.55 4.84 12.00
N PHE A 270 21.06 3.66 12.34
CA PHE A 270 21.18 3.06 13.68
C PHE A 270 22.66 2.87 14.09
N LEU A 271 23.47 2.21 13.25
CA LEU A 271 24.89 1.94 13.55
C LEU A 271 25.72 3.23 13.60
N ARG A 272 25.33 4.26 12.85
CA ARG A 272 25.96 5.57 12.90
C ARG A 272 25.82 6.23 14.30
N PHE A 273 24.63 6.13 14.90
CA PHE A 273 24.40 6.66 16.25
C PHE A 273 25.00 5.77 17.34
N ALA A 274 25.12 4.46 17.11
CA ALA A 274 25.66 3.50 18.08
C ALA A 274 27.21 3.53 18.18
N ARG A 275 27.91 4.12 17.20
CA ARG A 275 29.38 4.29 17.17
C ARG A 275 29.83 5.53 17.91
#